data_85307b59867003868ba140888011ccf6
#
_entry.id   85307b59867003868ba140888011ccf6
#
_cell.length_a   1.000
_cell.length_b   1.000
_cell.length_c   1.000
_cell.angle_alpha   90.00
_cell.angle_beta   90.00
_cell.angle_gamma   90.00
#
_symmetry.space_group_name_H-M   'P 1'
#
loop_
_entity.id
_entity.type
_entity.pdbx_description
1 polymer ?
#
loop_
_entity_poly.entity_id
_entity_poly.type
_entity_poly.pdbx_seq_one_letter_code
_entity_poly.pdbx_strand_id
1 'polypeptide(L)'
;MNWLRPSTLIDAFAPSEGPPPDSLYAFFLWSLRGAFPVMWVAGLLSALVGTLEVISAFVLGRIIDTALASGPEAFFSEHLGLIVFAGLFFVLIRPLTFGLSAAANGVAVQPNVNPLVLSRLHRWTMGQAVTFFDNDFAGRIAQKQMQTSRAVTDVVSEIINVVFFALASLIGAAIMLTAIDARIAAALTLWLFIYLALIRFFMPRIRVMSKARASARAMVTGQVVDTITNIKTVKLFAHHEHEDRAALKAMGTFRERAVDFGVMAATFRVALMTVAGALPVVLIGGTLLLWGEGIASAGDIAAAGAISIRIAQMTGWVSFTLMQIYANVGEVEDGMRTLSPPHTLRDDPEAGTLPAGSGHVAFDDVTFSYGRGAGGIANVSLTLEPGEKVALIGASGAGKSTLVSLLLRLYDTEGGAIRVGGHDVRDITQESLRRQIGMVTQETAMFNRSARENILYGRPGASEAAMIAAAEKAEAHSFILGLKDFMGREAYDAHLGERGVRLSGGQRQRIALARAILKDAPILVLDEATSALDSEVEAQIQLALERVMEGKTVLAIAHRLSTIAHMDRIVVLDGGRIVEEGNHRKLLAQGGLYARYWSKQSGGFIGLNDAAE
;
A
#
# COMPACT_ATOMS: atom_id res chain seq x y z
N MET A 1 2.59 -33.89 -3.90
CA MET A 1 1.14 -34.06 -3.61
C MET A 1 0.69 -32.92 -2.71
N ASN A 2 0.44 -31.71 -3.30
CA ASN A 2 0.06 -30.48 -2.53
C ASN A 2 -1.44 -30.40 -2.21
N TRP A 3 -2.23 -31.38 -2.57
CA TRP A 3 -3.67 -31.45 -2.35
C TRP A 3 -4.06 -31.50 -0.86
N LEU A 4 -3.12 -31.89 0.02
CA LEU A 4 -3.32 -31.96 1.47
C LEU A 4 -3.06 -30.61 2.19
N ARG A 5 -2.62 -29.58 1.46
CA ARG A 5 -2.41 -28.22 2.00
C ARG A 5 -3.09 -27.18 1.10
N PRO A 6 -4.39 -26.97 1.24
CA PRO A 6 -5.13 -25.99 0.41
C PRO A 6 -4.52 -24.58 0.41
N SER A 7 -3.86 -24.20 1.50
CA SER A 7 -3.16 -22.92 1.63
C SER A 7 -1.97 -22.72 0.70
N THR A 8 -1.44 -23.80 0.07
CA THR A 8 -0.30 -23.71 -0.85
C THR A 8 -0.68 -23.77 -2.33
N LEU A 9 -1.98 -23.83 -2.64
CA LEU A 9 -2.48 -23.92 -4.02
C LEU A 9 -2.30 -22.60 -4.81
N ILE A 10 -2.24 -21.47 -4.12
CA ILE A 10 -1.92 -20.16 -4.69
C ILE A 10 -0.59 -19.72 -4.11
N ASP A 11 0.38 -19.37 -4.95
CA ASP A 11 1.59 -18.70 -4.49
C ASP A 11 1.28 -17.24 -4.16
N ALA A 12 1.15 -16.96 -2.85
CA ALA A 12 0.80 -15.65 -2.32
C ALA A 12 1.85 -14.55 -2.59
N PHE A 13 3.05 -14.91 -3.04
CA PHE A 13 4.15 -13.99 -3.28
C PHE A 13 4.67 -14.01 -4.73
N ALA A 14 3.93 -14.66 -5.62
CA ALA A 14 4.29 -14.72 -7.03
C ALA A 14 4.44 -13.32 -7.63
N PRO A 15 5.53 -13.03 -8.35
CA PRO A 15 5.73 -11.74 -9.02
C PRO A 15 4.66 -11.53 -10.10
N SER A 16 4.41 -10.26 -10.43
CA SER A 16 3.61 -9.88 -11.60
C SER A 16 4.51 -9.57 -12.77
N GLU A 17 4.05 -9.82 -13.98
CA GLU A 17 4.69 -9.39 -15.19
C GLU A 17 4.13 -8.02 -15.61
N GLY A 18 5.01 -7.06 -15.84
CA GLY A 18 4.65 -5.73 -16.33
C GLY A 18 3.96 -4.80 -15.32
N PRO A 19 3.61 -3.59 -15.77
CA PRO A 19 2.93 -2.58 -14.96
C PRO A 19 1.49 -2.97 -14.64
N PRO A 20 0.94 -2.48 -13.51
CA PRO A 20 -0.49 -2.59 -13.25
C PRO A 20 -1.26 -1.81 -14.32
N PRO A 21 -2.26 -2.44 -14.95
CA PRO A 21 -3.03 -1.80 -16.02
C PRO A 21 -3.94 -0.67 -15.54
N ASP A 22 -4.29 0.25 -16.44
CA ASP A 22 -5.17 1.40 -16.15
C ASP A 22 -6.66 1.06 -16.19
N SER A 23 -7.07 -0.06 -16.82
CA SER A 23 -8.46 -0.49 -16.84
C SER A 23 -8.78 -1.44 -15.70
N LEU A 24 -9.95 -1.27 -15.09
CA LEU A 24 -10.40 -2.07 -13.95
C LEU A 24 -10.35 -3.58 -14.23
N TYR A 25 -10.89 -4.01 -15.37
CA TYR A 25 -10.91 -5.43 -15.75
C TYR A 25 -9.49 -6.00 -15.90
N ALA A 26 -8.62 -5.30 -16.63
CA ALA A 26 -7.24 -5.73 -16.81
C ALA A 26 -6.45 -5.72 -15.48
N PHE A 27 -6.75 -4.78 -14.58
CA PHE A 27 -6.16 -4.72 -13.25
C PHE A 27 -6.53 -5.96 -12.41
N PHE A 28 -7.80 -6.39 -12.43
CA PHE A 28 -8.20 -7.64 -11.78
C PHE A 28 -7.48 -8.84 -12.39
N LEU A 29 -7.36 -8.92 -13.72
CA LEU A 29 -6.61 -10.00 -14.38
C LEU A 29 -5.13 -10.00 -13.97
N TRP A 30 -4.51 -8.83 -13.96
CA TRP A 30 -3.11 -8.66 -13.55
C TRP A 30 -2.91 -9.02 -12.07
N SER A 31 -3.77 -8.53 -11.19
CA SER A 31 -3.65 -8.72 -9.74
C SER A 31 -3.93 -10.16 -9.30
N LEU A 32 -4.73 -10.93 -10.06
CA LEU A 32 -5.16 -12.29 -9.71
C LEU A 32 -4.49 -13.39 -10.56
N ARG A 33 -3.57 -13.01 -11.45
CA ARG A 33 -2.88 -14.00 -12.31
C ARG A 33 -2.21 -15.09 -11.45
N GLY A 34 -2.49 -16.36 -11.78
CA GLY A 34 -2.04 -17.52 -11.02
C GLY A 34 -3.03 -18.01 -9.95
N ALA A 35 -4.04 -17.21 -9.56
CA ALA A 35 -5.08 -17.62 -8.61
C ALA A 35 -6.35 -18.18 -9.29
N PHE A 36 -6.57 -17.88 -10.58
CA PHE A 36 -7.80 -18.24 -11.30
C PHE A 36 -8.22 -19.72 -11.21
N PRO A 37 -7.33 -20.73 -11.38
CA PRO A 37 -7.75 -22.12 -11.31
C PRO A 37 -8.40 -22.48 -9.96
N VAL A 38 -7.81 -21.99 -8.87
CA VAL A 38 -8.33 -22.23 -7.51
C VAL A 38 -9.65 -21.49 -7.29
N MET A 39 -9.74 -20.25 -7.78
CA MET A 39 -10.97 -19.44 -7.71
C MET A 39 -12.13 -20.09 -8.48
N TRP A 40 -11.87 -20.67 -9.68
CA TRP A 40 -12.87 -21.39 -10.44
C TRP A 40 -13.37 -22.64 -9.70
N VAL A 41 -12.45 -23.42 -9.11
CA VAL A 41 -12.85 -24.59 -8.30
C VAL A 41 -13.70 -24.16 -7.10
N ALA A 42 -13.32 -23.10 -6.39
CA ALA A 42 -14.10 -22.56 -5.27
C ALA A 42 -15.48 -22.07 -5.74
N GLY A 43 -15.55 -21.39 -6.89
CA GLY A 43 -16.82 -20.95 -7.49
C GLY A 43 -17.73 -22.12 -7.88
N LEU A 44 -17.17 -23.17 -8.49
CA LEU A 44 -17.93 -24.37 -8.83
C LEU A 44 -18.45 -25.12 -7.59
N LEU A 45 -17.65 -25.18 -6.52
CA LEU A 45 -18.11 -25.74 -5.24
C LEU A 45 -19.26 -24.90 -4.64
N SER A 46 -19.15 -23.58 -4.71
CA SER A 46 -20.23 -22.68 -4.27
C SER A 46 -21.51 -22.84 -5.12
N ALA A 47 -21.35 -22.98 -6.44
CA ALA A 47 -22.48 -23.27 -7.34
C ALA A 47 -23.13 -24.64 -7.02
N LEU A 48 -22.31 -25.63 -6.71
CA LEU A 48 -22.82 -26.94 -6.29
C LEU A 48 -23.65 -26.84 -5.00
N VAL A 49 -23.18 -26.05 -4.01
CA VAL A 49 -23.97 -25.77 -2.79
C VAL A 49 -25.31 -25.14 -3.13
N GLY A 50 -25.31 -24.13 -4.03
CA GLY A 50 -26.54 -23.48 -4.49
C GLY A 50 -27.52 -24.46 -5.17
N THR A 51 -27.00 -25.41 -5.95
CA THR A 51 -27.79 -26.46 -6.59
C THR A 51 -28.38 -27.43 -5.55
N LEU A 52 -27.59 -27.85 -4.55
CA LEU A 52 -28.06 -28.74 -3.49
C LEU A 52 -29.18 -28.11 -2.62
N GLU A 53 -29.21 -26.79 -2.50
CA GLU A 53 -30.30 -26.08 -1.83
C GLU A 53 -31.64 -26.29 -2.57
N VAL A 54 -31.62 -26.27 -3.90
CA VAL A 54 -32.83 -26.53 -4.71
C VAL A 54 -33.23 -28.02 -4.66
N ILE A 55 -32.22 -28.91 -4.73
CA ILE A 55 -32.45 -30.35 -4.58
C ILE A 55 -33.09 -30.66 -3.21
N SER A 56 -32.71 -29.92 -2.16
CA SER A 56 -33.36 -30.06 -0.84
C SER A 56 -34.89 -29.86 -0.88
N ALA A 57 -35.35 -28.86 -1.64
CA ALA A 57 -36.79 -28.63 -1.83
C ALA A 57 -37.47 -29.73 -2.64
N PHE A 58 -36.77 -30.23 -3.67
CA PHE A 58 -37.28 -31.39 -4.46
C PHE A 58 -37.40 -32.65 -3.60
N VAL A 59 -36.39 -32.99 -2.81
CA VAL A 59 -36.41 -34.15 -1.90
C VAL A 59 -37.58 -34.04 -0.92
N LEU A 60 -37.81 -32.85 -0.36
CA LEU A 60 -38.93 -32.59 0.53
C LEU A 60 -40.29 -32.84 -0.18
N GLY A 61 -40.48 -32.30 -1.38
CA GLY A 61 -41.66 -32.52 -2.17
C GLY A 61 -41.92 -34.01 -2.46
N ARG A 62 -40.87 -34.74 -2.88
CA ARG A 62 -40.98 -36.19 -3.16
C ARG A 62 -41.33 -37.02 -1.92
N ILE A 63 -40.78 -36.65 -0.73
CA ILE A 63 -41.13 -37.30 0.53
C ILE A 63 -42.64 -37.12 0.82
N ILE A 64 -43.14 -35.89 0.65
CA ILE A 64 -44.56 -35.58 0.92
C ILE A 64 -45.48 -36.34 -0.03
N ASP A 65 -45.21 -36.31 -1.34
CA ASP A 65 -46.03 -37.01 -2.34
C ASP A 65 -46.07 -38.51 -2.08
N THR A 66 -44.91 -39.09 -1.80
CA THR A 66 -44.77 -40.52 -1.56
C THR A 66 -45.48 -40.92 -0.25
N ALA A 67 -45.35 -40.10 0.80
CA ALA A 67 -46.02 -40.37 2.08
C ALA A 67 -47.54 -40.29 1.97
N LEU A 68 -48.06 -39.33 1.18
CA LEU A 68 -49.50 -39.21 0.94
C LEU A 68 -50.03 -40.34 0.09
N ALA A 69 -49.28 -40.83 -0.91
CA ALA A 69 -49.64 -41.91 -1.79
C ALA A 69 -49.68 -43.27 -1.09
N SER A 70 -48.67 -43.56 -0.24
CA SER A 70 -48.54 -44.87 0.40
C SER A 70 -49.28 -45.00 1.73
N GLY A 71 -49.57 -43.87 2.38
CA GLY A 71 -50.12 -43.83 3.74
C GLY A 71 -49.11 -44.19 4.82
N PRO A 72 -49.43 -43.95 6.11
CA PRO A 72 -48.47 -44.01 7.20
C PRO A 72 -47.89 -45.42 7.47
N GLU A 73 -48.63 -46.48 7.21
CA GLU A 73 -48.18 -47.85 7.48
C GLU A 73 -47.24 -48.38 6.40
N ALA A 74 -47.51 -48.11 5.12
CA ALA A 74 -46.72 -48.61 4.00
C ALA A 74 -45.49 -47.75 3.69
N PHE A 75 -45.53 -46.47 4.01
CA PHE A 75 -44.44 -45.53 3.68
C PHE A 75 -43.06 -45.98 4.19
N PHE A 76 -42.94 -46.38 5.46
CA PHE A 76 -41.69 -46.77 6.05
C PHE A 76 -41.16 -48.13 5.57
N SER A 77 -42.06 -49.04 5.17
CA SER A 77 -41.68 -50.38 4.66
C SER A 77 -41.31 -50.36 3.18
N GLU A 78 -42.07 -49.62 2.36
CA GLU A 78 -41.89 -49.62 0.89
C GLU A 78 -40.89 -48.58 0.40
N HIS A 79 -40.72 -47.45 1.13
CA HIS A 79 -39.87 -46.35 0.69
C HIS A 79 -38.69 -46.08 1.60
N LEU A 80 -38.16 -47.12 2.26
CA LEU A 80 -36.96 -47.04 3.10
C LEU A 80 -35.74 -46.42 2.35
N GLY A 81 -35.61 -46.73 1.04
CA GLY A 81 -34.53 -46.16 0.20
C GLY A 81 -34.59 -44.63 0.08
N LEU A 82 -35.79 -44.05 -0.04
CA LEU A 82 -35.98 -42.59 -0.08
C LEU A 82 -35.60 -41.95 1.26
N ILE A 83 -36.00 -42.58 2.36
CA ILE A 83 -35.71 -42.10 3.73
C ILE A 83 -34.19 -42.12 3.98
N VAL A 84 -33.53 -43.23 3.64
CA VAL A 84 -32.08 -43.38 3.79
C VAL A 84 -31.34 -42.37 2.90
N PHE A 85 -31.79 -42.21 1.64
CA PHE A 85 -31.22 -41.19 0.74
C PHE A 85 -31.36 -39.79 1.30
N ALA A 86 -32.58 -39.41 1.78
CA ALA A 86 -32.81 -38.11 2.39
C ALA A 86 -31.91 -37.88 3.63
N GLY A 87 -31.78 -38.90 4.50
CA GLY A 87 -30.89 -38.86 5.65
C GLY A 87 -29.43 -38.64 5.24
N LEU A 88 -28.90 -39.42 4.28
CA LEU A 88 -27.56 -39.25 3.76
C LEU A 88 -27.37 -37.89 3.09
N PHE A 89 -28.38 -37.42 2.34
CA PHE A 89 -28.30 -36.13 1.66
C PHE A 89 -28.22 -34.98 2.67
N PHE A 90 -29.10 -34.92 3.66
CA PHE A 90 -29.15 -33.80 4.60
C PHE A 90 -28.03 -33.85 5.65
N VAL A 91 -27.61 -35.04 6.08
CA VAL A 91 -26.63 -35.21 7.18
C VAL A 91 -25.19 -35.30 6.67
N LEU A 92 -24.97 -35.83 5.44
CA LEU A 92 -23.62 -36.06 4.94
C LEU A 92 -23.29 -35.22 3.69
N ILE A 93 -24.07 -35.39 2.59
CA ILE A 93 -23.72 -34.77 1.29
C ILE A 93 -23.74 -33.26 1.35
N ARG A 94 -24.83 -32.67 1.83
CA ARG A 94 -25.00 -31.23 1.94
C ARG A 94 -23.99 -30.56 2.87
N PRO A 95 -23.80 -31.00 4.13
CA PRO A 95 -22.80 -30.41 5.04
C PRO A 95 -21.36 -30.58 4.53
N LEU A 96 -21.02 -31.73 3.92
CA LEU A 96 -19.68 -31.94 3.37
C LEU A 96 -19.38 -30.97 2.22
N THR A 97 -20.32 -30.82 1.28
CA THR A 97 -20.17 -29.91 0.15
C THR A 97 -20.07 -28.47 0.62
N PHE A 98 -20.90 -28.05 1.59
CA PHE A 98 -20.80 -26.74 2.20
C PHE A 98 -19.44 -26.52 2.89
N GLY A 99 -18.98 -27.52 3.65
CA GLY A 99 -17.66 -27.48 4.32
C GLY A 99 -16.51 -27.37 3.32
N LEU A 100 -16.57 -28.11 2.20
CA LEU A 100 -15.56 -28.02 1.13
C LEU A 100 -15.55 -26.64 0.46
N SER A 101 -16.75 -26.08 0.17
CA SER A 101 -16.85 -24.73 -0.39
C SER A 101 -16.31 -23.66 0.57
N ALA A 102 -16.67 -23.75 1.85
CA ALA A 102 -16.18 -22.86 2.89
C ALA A 102 -14.65 -22.97 3.06
N ALA A 103 -14.10 -24.18 3.04
CA ALA A 103 -12.66 -24.41 3.09
C ALA A 103 -11.94 -23.89 1.84
N ALA A 104 -12.50 -24.09 0.64
CA ALA A 104 -11.90 -23.59 -0.60
C ALA A 104 -11.77 -22.04 -0.57
N ASN A 105 -12.79 -21.34 -0.11
CA ASN A 105 -12.72 -19.88 0.01
C ASN A 105 -11.90 -19.42 1.23
N GLY A 106 -12.20 -19.94 2.42
CA GLY A 106 -11.61 -19.47 3.69
C GLY A 106 -10.16 -19.91 3.93
N VAL A 107 -9.71 -21.00 3.29
CA VAL A 107 -8.34 -21.53 3.48
C VAL A 107 -7.48 -21.36 2.24
N ALA A 108 -8.05 -21.56 1.03
CA ALA A 108 -7.25 -21.51 -0.19
C ALA A 108 -7.28 -20.13 -0.88
N VAL A 109 -8.43 -19.44 -0.93
CA VAL A 109 -8.56 -18.19 -1.68
C VAL A 109 -8.22 -16.97 -0.82
N GLN A 110 -8.98 -16.67 0.21
CA GLN A 110 -8.85 -15.42 1.00
C GLN A 110 -7.44 -15.20 1.58
N PRO A 111 -6.82 -16.18 2.26
CA PRO A 111 -5.52 -15.95 2.90
C PRO A 111 -4.38 -15.76 1.91
N ASN A 112 -4.54 -16.20 0.66
CA ASN A 112 -3.50 -16.13 -0.36
C ASN A 112 -3.70 -14.99 -1.35
N VAL A 113 -4.93 -14.64 -1.70
CA VAL A 113 -5.22 -13.56 -2.66
C VAL A 113 -4.83 -12.20 -2.09
N ASN A 114 -5.12 -11.93 -0.82
CA ASN A 114 -4.76 -10.64 -0.20
C ASN A 114 -3.23 -10.40 -0.22
N PRO A 115 -2.38 -11.30 0.31
CA PRO A 115 -0.93 -11.13 0.22
C PRO A 115 -0.40 -11.13 -1.22
N LEU A 116 -1.02 -11.88 -2.15
CA LEU A 116 -0.64 -11.88 -3.56
C LEU A 116 -0.78 -10.48 -4.17
N VAL A 117 -1.94 -9.88 -4.03
CA VAL A 117 -2.22 -8.53 -4.55
C VAL A 117 -1.35 -7.49 -3.85
N LEU A 118 -1.26 -7.56 -2.52
CA LEU A 118 -0.44 -6.64 -1.72
C LEU A 118 1.04 -6.71 -2.10
N SER A 119 1.60 -7.91 -2.26
CA SER A 119 3.00 -8.08 -2.62
C SER A 119 3.33 -7.52 -4.02
N ARG A 120 2.40 -7.67 -4.98
CA ARG A 120 2.53 -7.11 -6.33
C ARG A 120 2.51 -5.58 -6.32
N LEU A 121 1.52 -5.00 -5.63
CA LEU A 121 1.41 -3.55 -5.48
C LEU A 121 2.63 -2.98 -4.73
N HIS A 122 3.10 -3.67 -3.69
CA HIS A 122 4.26 -3.24 -2.92
C HIS A 122 5.53 -3.22 -3.79
N ARG A 123 5.81 -4.30 -4.53
CA ARG A 123 6.97 -4.36 -5.45
C ARG A 123 6.91 -3.28 -6.52
N TRP A 124 5.72 -3.06 -7.10
CA TRP A 124 5.52 -2.00 -8.07
C TRP A 124 5.77 -0.61 -7.47
N THR A 125 5.23 -0.35 -6.29
CA THR A 125 5.42 0.93 -5.57
C THR A 125 6.90 1.15 -5.22
N MET A 126 7.62 0.11 -4.78
CA MET A 126 9.05 0.22 -4.47
C MET A 126 9.93 0.57 -5.69
N GLY A 127 9.47 0.30 -6.90
CA GLY A 127 10.13 0.70 -8.14
C GLY A 127 9.82 2.12 -8.61
N GLN A 128 8.96 2.88 -7.91
CA GLN A 128 8.63 4.26 -8.26
C GLN A 128 9.80 5.21 -7.99
N ALA A 129 9.88 6.28 -8.78
CA ALA A 129 10.82 7.37 -8.56
C ALA A 129 10.51 8.13 -7.27
N VAL A 130 11.51 8.83 -6.71
CA VAL A 130 11.35 9.61 -5.46
C VAL A 130 10.25 10.65 -5.58
N THR A 131 10.07 11.26 -6.75
CA THR A 131 8.99 12.22 -7.04
C THR A 131 7.59 11.69 -6.72
N PHE A 132 7.37 10.39 -6.88
CA PHE A 132 6.10 9.77 -6.52
C PHE A 132 5.84 9.86 -5.01
N PHE A 133 6.86 9.64 -4.20
CA PHE A 133 6.77 9.69 -2.73
C PHE A 133 6.76 11.13 -2.19
N ASP A 134 7.40 12.08 -2.88
CA ASP A 134 7.41 13.50 -2.52
C ASP A 134 6.04 14.16 -2.76
N ASN A 135 5.28 13.66 -3.74
CA ASN A 135 3.96 14.18 -4.07
C ASN A 135 2.82 13.60 -3.22
N ASP A 136 3.10 12.60 -2.36
CA ASP A 136 2.09 11.94 -1.53
C ASP A 136 2.67 11.49 -0.18
N PHE A 137 1.82 11.41 0.85
CA PHE A 137 2.23 10.93 2.16
C PHE A 137 2.45 9.41 2.16
N ALA A 138 3.59 8.96 2.70
CA ALA A 138 3.94 7.54 2.79
C ALA A 138 2.84 6.70 3.48
N GLY A 139 2.22 7.24 4.55
CA GLY A 139 1.10 6.59 5.22
C GLY A 139 -0.13 6.43 4.31
N ARG A 140 -0.42 7.41 3.43
CA ARG A 140 -1.52 7.32 2.46
C ARG A 140 -1.25 6.26 1.40
N ILE A 141 -0.03 6.20 0.87
CA ILE A 141 0.39 5.19 -0.10
C ILE A 141 0.25 3.79 0.50
N ALA A 142 0.78 3.57 1.71
CA ALA A 142 0.70 2.29 2.42
C ALA A 142 -0.76 1.89 2.70
N GLN A 143 -1.59 2.82 3.17
CA GLN A 143 -3.02 2.60 3.38
C GLN A 143 -3.73 2.22 2.09
N LYS A 144 -3.43 2.88 0.96
CA LYS A 144 -4.00 2.57 -0.36
C LYS A 144 -3.63 1.17 -0.82
N GLN A 145 -2.37 0.74 -0.64
CA GLN A 145 -1.97 -0.65 -0.95
C GLN A 145 -2.80 -1.67 -0.17
N MET A 146 -2.95 -1.47 1.15
CA MET A 146 -3.71 -2.38 2.01
C MET A 146 -5.20 -2.37 1.69
N GLN A 147 -5.80 -1.21 1.45
CA GLN A 147 -7.22 -1.10 1.09
C GLN A 147 -7.50 -1.74 -0.26
N THR A 148 -6.68 -1.46 -1.28
CA THR A 148 -6.85 -2.03 -2.63
C THR A 148 -6.73 -3.54 -2.62
N SER A 149 -5.71 -4.10 -1.94
CA SER A 149 -5.53 -5.56 -1.86
C SER A 149 -6.70 -6.24 -1.15
N ARG A 150 -7.20 -5.64 -0.06
CA ARG A 150 -8.38 -6.12 0.65
C ARG A 150 -9.63 -6.02 -0.22
N ALA A 151 -9.87 -4.89 -0.87
CA ALA A 151 -11.04 -4.69 -1.73
C ALA A 151 -11.09 -5.69 -2.89
N VAL A 152 -9.94 -5.97 -3.55
CA VAL A 152 -9.85 -7.02 -4.58
C VAL A 152 -10.20 -8.39 -4.00
N THR A 153 -9.68 -8.72 -2.82
CA THR A 153 -9.93 -10.01 -2.15
C THR A 153 -11.41 -10.17 -1.77
N ASP A 154 -12.01 -9.11 -1.24
CA ASP A 154 -13.42 -9.10 -0.86
C ASP A 154 -14.32 -9.27 -2.10
N VAL A 155 -14.04 -8.56 -3.21
CA VAL A 155 -14.78 -8.74 -4.48
C VAL A 155 -14.71 -10.18 -4.96
N VAL A 156 -13.53 -10.79 -4.97
CA VAL A 156 -13.33 -12.19 -5.37
C VAL A 156 -14.13 -13.14 -4.47
N SER A 157 -14.01 -12.98 -3.16
CA SER A 157 -14.70 -13.83 -2.19
C SER A 157 -16.21 -13.71 -2.29
N GLU A 158 -16.74 -12.50 -2.48
CA GLU A 158 -18.16 -12.27 -2.64
C GLU A 158 -18.70 -12.84 -3.97
N ILE A 159 -17.94 -12.74 -5.06
CA ILE A 159 -18.29 -13.39 -6.31
C ILE A 159 -18.35 -14.92 -6.12
N ILE A 160 -17.38 -15.51 -5.46
CA ILE A 160 -17.34 -16.96 -5.21
C ILE A 160 -18.51 -17.38 -4.33
N ASN A 161 -18.69 -16.73 -3.18
CA ASN A 161 -19.65 -17.19 -2.17
C ASN A 161 -21.11 -16.83 -2.50
N VAL A 162 -21.33 -15.73 -3.21
CA VAL A 162 -22.68 -15.18 -3.40
C VAL A 162 -23.14 -15.30 -4.83
N VAL A 163 -22.33 -14.84 -5.80
CA VAL A 163 -22.78 -14.77 -7.20
C VAL A 163 -22.91 -16.18 -7.78
N PHE A 164 -21.91 -17.05 -7.62
CA PHE A 164 -21.97 -18.44 -8.08
C PHE A 164 -23.10 -19.22 -7.40
N PHE A 165 -23.24 -19.08 -6.09
CA PHE A 165 -24.30 -19.69 -5.31
C PHE A 165 -25.70 -19.23 -5.78
N ALA A 166 -25.91 -17.92 -5.89
CA ALA A 166 -27.20 -17.35 -6.24
C ALA A 166 -27.62 -17.72 -7.67
N LEU A 167 -26.67 -17.64 -8.63
CA LEU A 167 -26.95 -18.04 -10.02
C LEU A 167 -27.33 -19.52 -10.12
N ALA A 168 -26.57 -20.40 -9.47
CA ALA A 168 -26.87 -21.83 -9.48
C ALA A 168 -28.24 -22.13 -8.82
N SER A 169 -28.53 -21.47 -7.69
CA SER A 169 -29.85 -21.61 -7.03
C SER A 169 -31.01 -21.12 -7.91
N LEU A 170 -30.87 -19.97 -8.58
CA LEU A 170 -31.89 -19.42 -9.47
C LEU A 170 -32.11 -20.30 -10.70
N ILE A 171 -31.04 -20.75 -11.34
CA ILE A 171 -31.10 -21.64 -12.51
C ILE A 171 -31.77 -22.98 -12.11
N GLY A 172 -31.29 -23.57 -11.00
CA GLY A 172 -31.87 -24.80 -10.48
C GLY A 172 -33.36 -24.67 -10.14
N ALA A 173 -33.73 -23.56 -9.48
CA ALA A 173 -35.12 -23.25 -9.17
C ALA A 173 -35.99 -23.10 -10.45
N ALA A 174 -35.50 -22.38 -11.46
CA ALA A 174 -36.21 -22.23 -12.73
C ALA A 174 -36.41 -23.58 -13.43
N ILE A 175 -35.39 -24.44 -13.49
CA ILE A 175 -35.48 -25.78 -14.07
C ILE A 175 -36.55 -26.62 -13.31
N MET A 176 -36.46 -26.63 -11.98
CA MET A 176 -37.39 -27.40 -11.17
C MET A 176 -38.83 -26.92 -11.28
N LEU A 177 -39.07 -25.61 -11.23
CA LEU A 177 -40.42 -25.05 -11.39
C LEU A 177 -40.96 -25.26 -12.79
N THR A 178 -40.12 -25.28 -13.84
CA THR A 178 -40.54 -25.64 -15.22
C THR A 178 -40.98 -27.09 -15.29
N ALA A 179 -40.38 -27.98 -14.50
CA ALA A 179 -40.79 -29.39 -14.44
C ALA A 179 -42.19 -29.58 -13.79
N ILE A 180 -42.62 -28.63 -12.94
CA ILE A 180 -44.01 -28.60 -12.40
C ILE A 180 -44.95 -28.03 -13.45
N ASP A 181 -44.73 -26.77 -13.85
CA ASP A 181 -45.49 -26.10 -14.92
C ASP A 181 -44.72 -24.85 -15.40
N ALA A 182 -44.69 -24.62 -16.70
CA ALA A 182 -44.02 -23.46 -17.30
C ALA A 182 -44.59 -22.10 -16.82
N ARG A 183 -45.86 -22.02 -16.42
CA ARG A 183 -46.48 -20.79 -15.88
C ARG A 183 -45.84 -20.36 -14.58
N ILE A 184 -45.46 -21.32 -13.70
CA ILE A 184 -44.81 -21.03 -12.43
C ILE A 184 -43.37 -20.55 -12.66
N ALA A 185 -42.62 -21.17 -13.60
CA ALA A 185 -41.30 -20.70 -13.98
C ALA A 185 -41.31 -19.29 -14.62
N ALA A 186 -42.35 -19.01 -15.44
CA ALA A 186 -42.56 -17.67 -15.99
C ALA A 186 -42.81 -16.62 -14.89
N ALA A 187 -43.61 -16.98 -13.86
CA ALA A 187 -43.83 -16.12 -12.69
C ALA A 187 -42.52 -15.82 -11.92
N LEU A 188 -41.65 -16.81 -11.69
CA LEU A 188 -40.32 -16.60 -11.12
C LEU A 188 -39.47 -15.66 -11.99
N THR A 189 -39.49 -15.86 -13.30
CA THR A 189 -38.74 -15.04 -14.25
C THR A 189 -39.23 -13.59 -14.23
N LEU A 190 -40.55 -13.37 -14.24
CA LEU A 190 -41.13 -12.02 -14.13
C LEU A 190 -40.73 -11.35 -12.81
N TRP A 191 -40.81 -12.10 -11.71
CA TRP A 191 -40.36 -11.60 -10.41
C TRP A 191 -38.87 -11.21 -10.42
N LEU A 192 -38.00 -12.02 -11.05
CA LEU A 192 -36.60 -11.71 -11.19
C LEU A 192 -36.34 -10.39 -11.96
N PHE A 193 -37.14 -10.15 -13.03
CA PHE A 193 -37.05 -8.87 -13.76
C PHE A 193 -37.44 -7.68 -12.87
N ILE A 194 -38.51 -7.81 -12.05
CA ILE A 194 -38.95 -6.78 -11.10
C ILE A 194 -37.84 -6.53 -10.06
N TYR A 195 -37.22 -7.58 -9.53
CA TYR A 195 -36.10 -7.50 -8.59
C TYR A 195 -34.89 -6.78 -9.20
N LEU A 196 -34.49 -7.14 -10.40
CA LEU A 196 -33.37 -6.48 -11.10
C LEU A 196 -33.69 -5.02 -11.44
N ALA A 197 -34.91 -4.69 -11.81
CA ALA A 197 -35.37 -3.32 -12.03
C ALA A 197 -35.29 -2.49 -10.74
N LEU A 198 -35.67 -3.07 -9.59
CA LEU A 198 -35.55 -2.45 -8.29
C LEU A 198 -34.09 -2.13 -7.96
N ILE A 199 -33.18 -3.09 -8.14
CA ILE A 199 -31.75 -2.89 -7.94
C ILE A 199 -31.25 -1.75 -8.83
N ARG A 200 -31.57 -1.78 -10.14
CA ARG A 200 -31.14 -0.74 -11.09
C ARG A 200 -31.67 0.66 -10.72
N PHE A 201 -32.85 0.74 -10.13
CA PHE A 201 -33.43 2.02 -9.70
C PHE A 201 -32.74 2.59 -8.46
N PHE A 202 -32.48 1.77 -7.44
CA PHE A 202 -31.93 2.23 -6.17
C PHE A 202 -30.40 2.34 -6.16
N MET A 203 -29.69 1.48 -6.87
CA MET A 203 -28.22 1.38 -6.78
C MET A 203 -27.48 2.68 -7.14
N PRO A 204 -27.83 3.43 -8.22
CA PRO A 204 -27.16 4.70 -8.51
C PRO A 204 -27.37 5.74 -7.39
N ARG A 205 -28.56 5.78 -6.77
CA ARG A 205 -28.89 6.70 -5.69
C ARG A 205 -28.10 6.38 -4.42
N ILE A 206 -28.07 5.11 -4.05
CA ILE A 206 -27.28 4.60 -2.91
C ILE A 206 -25.80 4.93 -3.11
N ARG A 207 -25.27 4.75 -4.34
CA ARG A 207 -23.88 5.06 -4.68
C ARG A 207 -23.54 6.54 -4.44
N VAL A 208 -24.38 7.46 -4.89
CA VAL A 208 -24.18 8.91 -4.69
C VAL A 208 -24.15 9.25 -3.20
N MET A 209 -25.11 8.76 -2.42
CA MET A 209 -25.19 9.02 -0.98
C MET A 209 -24.05 8.33 -0.20
N SER A 210 -23.67 7.12 -0.60
CA SER A 210 -22.51 6.43 -0.02
C SER A 210 -21.22 7.20 -0.25
N LYS A 211 -20.99 7.75 -1.45
CA LYS A 211 -19.84 8.60 -1.77
C LYS A 211 -19.82 9.88 -0.92
N ALA A 212 -20.98 10.55 -0.79
CA ALA A 212 -21.09 11.77 0.06
C ALA A 212 -20.79 11.47 1.53
N ARG A 213 -21.29 10.33 2.06
CA ARG A 213 -20.99 9.87 3.42
C ARG A 213 -19.50 9.54 3.60
N ALA A 214 -18.90 8.84 2.64
CA ALA A 214 -17.47 8.48 2.67
C ALA A 214 -16.58 9.74 2.65
N SER A 215 -16.91 10.73 1.81
CA SER A 215 -16.20 12.02 1.76
C SER A 215 -16.30 12.77 3.08
N ALA A 216 -17.50 12.84 3.69
CA ALA A 216 -17.68 13.47 4.99
C ALA A 216 -16.90 12.73 6.11
N ARG A 217 -16.85 11.40 6.08
CA ARG A 217 -16.02 10.60 7.00
C ARG A 217 -14.54 10.90 6.85
N ALA A 218 -14.05 11.04 5.61
CA ALA A 218 -12.66 11.38 5.33
C ALA A 218 -12.29 12.76 5.90
N MET A 219 -13.20 13.76 5.82
CA MET A 219 -13.00 15.06 6.45
C MET A 219 -12.87 14.96 7.98
N VAL A 220 -13.72 14.15 8.64
CA VAL A 220 -13.59 13.92 10.10
C VAL A 220 -12.24 13.28 10.42
N THR A 221 -11.83 12.25 9.67
CA THR A 221 -10.54 11.59 9.86
C THR A 221 -9.39 12.59 9.67
N GLY A 222 -9.45 13.41 8.62
CA GLY A 222 -8.44 14.43 8.35
C GLY A 222 -8.31 15.42 9.51
N GLN A 223 -9.42 15.96 10.02
CA GLN A 223 -9.43 16.90 11.14
C GLN A 223 -8.85 16.27 12.42
N VAL A 224 -9.25 15.03 12.74
CA VAL A 224 -8.76 14.33 13.93
C VAL A 224 -7.26 14.03 13.81
N VAL A 225 -6.80 13.54 12.66
CA VAL A 225 -5.39 13.25 12.42
C VAL A 225 -4.54 14.52 12.50
N ASP A 226 -5.00 15.62 11.90
CA ASP A 226 -4.29 16.90 11.95
C ASP A 226 -4.14 17.40 13.38
N THR A 227 -5.23 17.42 14.15
CA THR A 227 -5.23 17.82 15.57
C THR A 227 -4.29 16.95 16.41
N ILE A 228 -4.31 15.61 16.23
CA ILE A 228 -3.45 14.69 17.00
C ILE A 228 -1.99 14.84 16.59
N THR A 229 -1.71 15.00 15.30
CA THR A 229 -0.34 15.19 14.79
C THR A 229 0.28 16.46 15.37
N ASN A 230 -0.53 17.54 15.48
CA ASN A 230 -0.11 18.83 15.98
C ASN A 230 -0.45 19.05 17.47
N ILE A 231 -0.70 17.98 18.25
CA ILE A 231 -1.21 18.06 19.62
C ILE A 231 -0.32 18.91 20.53
N LYS A 232 0.99 18.91 20.33
CA LYS A 232 1.92 19.76 21.09
C LYS A 232 1.61 21.25 20.86
N THR A 233 1.37 21.64 19.62
CA THR A 233 1.00 23.01 19.25
C THR A 233 -0.33 23.39 19.88
N VAL A 234 -1.36 22.54 19.76
CA VAL A 234 -2.67 22.74 20.39
C VAL A 234 -2.54 22.96 21.91
N LYS A 235 -1.69 22.15 22.57
CA LYS A 235 -1.45 22.28 24.02
C LYS A 235 -0.67 23.53 24.37
N LEU A 236 0.35 23.91 23.58
CA LEU A 236 1.16 25.11 23.82
C LEU A 236 0.34 26.41 23.69
N PHE A 237 -0.56 26.48 22.71
CA PHE A 237 -1.38 27.68 22.48
C PHE A 237 -2.72 27.66 23.21
N ALA A 238 -3.04 26.61 23.97
CA ALA A 238 -4.27 26.43 24.75
C ALA A 238 -5.58 26.56 23.95
N HIS A 239 -5.56 26.26 22.63
CA HIS A 239 -6.71 26.36 21.74
C HIS A 239 -7.55 25.06 21.64
N HIS A 240 -7.67 24.32 22.74
CA HIS A 240 -8.41 23.06 22.80
C HIS A 240 -9.86 23.20 22.31
N GLU A 241 -10.61 24.22 22.79
CA GLU A 241 -12.01 24.45 22.42
C GLU A 241 -12.19 24.83 20.93
N HIS A 242 -11.19 25.44 20.31
CA HIS A 242 -11.23 25.77 18.88
C HIS A 242 -11.17 24.52 18.03
N GLU A 243 -10.23 23.63 18.33
CA GLU A 243 -10.05 22.37 17.63
C GLU A 243 -11.23 21.42 17.86
N ASP A 244 -11.77 21.37 19.08
CA ASP A 244 -12.95 20.57 19.40
C ASP A 244 -14.16 21.01 18.57
N ARG A 245 -14.43 22.33 18.49
CA ARG A 245 -15.52 22.86 17.66
C ARG A 245 -15.36 22.53 16.18
N ALA A 246 -14.14 22.59 15.65
CA ALA A 246 -13.86 22.22 14.27
C ALA A 246 -14.14 20.72 14.00
N ALA A 247 -13.70 19.86 14.92
CA ALA A 247 -13.96 18.42 14.85
C ALA A 247 -15.46 18.11 14.96
N LEU A 248 -16.18 18.73 15.90
CA LEU A 248 -17.63 18.55 16.08
C LEU A 248 -18.43 19.02 14.86
N LYS A 249 -18.01 20.10 14.20
CA LYS A 249 -18.64 20.56 12.94
C LYS A 249 -18.47 19.52 11.82
N ALA A 250 -17.28 18.96 11.65
CA ALA A 250 -17.03 17.90 10.68
C ALA A 250 -17.86 16.65 11.00
N MET A 251 -17.94 16.24 12.27
CA MET A 251 -18.78 15.13 12.75
C MET A 251 -20.27 15.39 12.51
N GLY A 252 -20.74 16.63 12.67
CA GLY A 252 -22.11 17.06 12.36
C GLY A 252 -22.45 16.82 10.90
N THR A 253 -21.58 17.27 9.99
CA THR A 253 -21.75 17.03 8.54
C THR A 253 -21.75 15.54 8.20
N PHE A 254 -20.84 14.77 8.80
CA PHE A 254 -20.83 13.31 8.62
C PHE A 254 -22.14 12.66 9.11
N ARG A 255 -22.65 13.07 10.28
CA ARG A 255 -23.94 12.59 10.82
C ARG A 255 -25.08 12.84 9.86
N GLU A 256 -25.21 14.06 9.30
CA GLU A 256 -26.25 14.40 8.32
C GLU A 256 -26.18 13.45 7.10
N ARG A 257 -24.99 13.30 6.50
CA ARG A 257 -24.82 12.39 5.35
C ARG A 257 -25.05 10.93 5.68
N ALA A 258 -24.75 10.52 6.92
CA ALA A 258 -25.03 9.17 7.39
C ALA A 258 -26.55 8.93 7.55
N VAL A 259 -27.31 9.93 8.02
CA VAL A 259 -28.78 9.88 8.11
C VAL A 259 -29.41 9.79 6.72
N ASP A 260 -28.98 10.65 5.77
CA ASP A 260 -29.49 10.62 4.38
C ASP A 260 -29.28 9.25 3.75
N PHE A 261 -28.08 8.68 3.90
CA PHE A 261 -27.77 7.33 3.45
C PHE A 261 -28.66 6.28 4.15
N GLY A 262 -28.85 6.41 5.47
CA GLY A 262 -29.66 5.50 6.28
C GLY A 262 -31.13 5.46 5.84
N VAL A 263 -31.72 6.63 5.58
CA VAL A 263 -33.11 6.75 5.05
C VAL A 263 -33.24 6.06 3.69
N MET A 264 -32.29 6.32 2.77
CA MET A 264 -32.29 5.68 1.45
C MET A 264 -32.14 4.16 1.55
N ALA A 265 -31.24 3.69 2.40
CA ALA A 265 -31.01 2.26 2.63
C ALA A 265 -32.25 1.59 3.27
N ALA A 266 -32.92 2.26 4.21
CA ALA A 266 -34.15 1.77 4.82
C ALA A 266 -35.29 1.68 3.79
N THR A 267 -35.47 2.72 2.96
CA THR A 267 -36.47 2.72 1.87
C THR A 267 -36.20 1.59 0.89
N PHE A 268 -34.98 1.40 0.47
CA PHE A 268 -34.57 0.27 -0.38
C PHE A 268 -34.89 -1.08 0.27
N ARG A 269 -34.57 -1.24 1.58
CA ARG A 269 -34.84 -2.48 2.31
C ARG A 269 -36.36 -2.79 2.38
N VAL A 270 -37.22 -1.80 2.61
CA VAL A 270 -38.68 -1.98 2.61
C VAL A 270 -39.14 -2.43 1.23
N ALA A 271 -38.77 -1.72 0.17
CA ALA A 271 -39.13 -2.09 -1.20
C ALA A 271 -38.64 -3.51 -1.55
N LEU A 272 -37.42 -3.85 -1.16
CA LEU A 272 -36.81 -5.17 -1.35
C LEU A 272 -37.60 -6.27 -0.62
N MET A 273 -37.97 -6.06 0.64
CA MET A 273 -38.72 -7.02 1.44
C MET A 273 -40.14 -7.20 0.91
N THR A 274 -40.76 -6.15 0.36
CA THR A 274 -42.06 -6.24 -0.31
C THR A 274 -41.98 -7.13 -1.55
N VAL A 275 -41.00 -6.91 -2.42
CA VAL A 275 -40.78 -7.73 -3.62
C VAL A 275 -40.41 -9.17 -3.23
N ALA A 276 -39.57 -9.36 -2.22
CA ALA A 276 -39.21 -10.69 -1.72
C ALA A 276 -40.39 -11.44 -1.13
N GLY A 277 -41.25 -10.74 -0.34
CA GLY A 277 -42.46 -11.33 0.24
C GLY A 277 -43.54 -11.67 -0.77
N ALA A 278 -43.61 -10.98 -1.91
CA ALA A 278 -44.51 -11.31 -2.99
C ALA A 278 -44.20 -12.67 -3.64
N LEU A 279 -42.94 -13.11 -3.66
CA LEU A 279 -42.55 -14.35 -4.33
C LEU A 279 -43.23 -15.61 -3.76
N PRO A 280 -43.22 -15.88 -2.43
CA PRO A 280 -43.97 -17.01 -1.86
C PRO A 280 -45.44 -16.95 -2.17
N VAL A 281 -46.08 -15.78 -2.12
CA VAL A 281 -47.47 -15.61 -2.43
C VAL A 281 -47.78 -16.02 -3.87
N VAL A 282 -46.95 -15.57 -4.82
CA VAL A 282 -47.14 -15.86 -6.25
C VAL A 282 -46.85 -17.34 -6.57
N LEU A 283 -45.73 -17.90 -6.07
CA LEU A 283 -45.35 -19.28 -6.41
C LEU A 283 -46.24 -20.30 -5.70
N ILE A 284 -46.52 -20.15 -4.39
CA ILE A 284 -47.37 -21.05 -3.64
C ILE A 284 -48.82 -20.92 -4.14
N GLY A 285 -49.33 -19.69 -4.29
CA GLY A 285 -50.68 -19.44 -4.80
C GLY A 285 -50.89 -19.97 -6.20
N GLY A 286 -49.93 -19.74 -7.10
CA GLY A 286 -49.95 -20.31 -8.46
C GLY A 286 -49.95 -21.85 -8.46
N THR A 287 -49.11 -22.48 -7.63
CA THR A 287 -49.06 -23.95 -7.54
C THR A 287 -50.35 -24.53 -6.91
N LEU A 288 -50.95 -23.81 -5.94
CA LEU A 288 -52.26 -24.19 -5.39
C LEU A 288 -53.38 -24.15 -6.45
N LEU A 289 -53.39 -23.16 -7.34
CA LEU A 289 -54.34 -23.10 -8.46
C LEU A 289 -54.13 -24.29 -9.40
N LEU A 290 -52.89 -24.63 -9.74
CA LEU A 290 -52.57 -25.80 -10.57
C LEU A 290 -52.94 -27.12 -9.90
N TRP A 291 -52.81 -27.20 -8.59
CA TRP A 291 -53.26 -28.35 -7.81
C TRP A 291 -54.81 -28.50 -7.90
N GLY A 292 -55.57 -27.40 -7.81
CA GLY A 292 -56.98 -27.41 -8.03
C GLY A 292 -57.42 -27.84 -9.44
N GLU A 293 -56.56 -27.64 -10.44
CA GLU A 293 -56.69 -28.13 -11.82
C GLU A 293 -56.27 -29.61 -11.99
N GLY A 294 -55.70 -30.24 -10.95
CA GLY A 294 -55.19 -31.60 -11.00
C GLY A 294 -53.81 -31.74 -11.72
N ILE A 295 -53.13 -30.62 -11.97
CA ILE A 295 -51.82 -30.58 -12.68
C ILE A 295 -50.67 -30.73 -11.71
N ALA A 296 -50.75 -30.10 -10.53
CA ALA A 296 -49.68 -30.14 -9.52
C ALA A 296 -50.03 -31.07 -8.35
N SER A 297 -49.04 -31.65 -7.70
CA SER A 297 -49.16 -32.48 -6.50
C SER A 297 -49.04 -31.66 -5.21
N ALA A 298 -49.36 -32.26 -4.06
CA ALA A 298 -49.10 -31.66 -2.74
C ALA A 298 -47.61 -31.43 -2.48
N GLY A 299 -46.77 -32.35 -2.96
CA GLY A 299 -45.31 -32.21 -2.91
C GLY A 299 -44.78 -31.04 -3.76
N ASP A 300 -45.41 -30.77 -4.90
CA ASP A 300 -45.08 -29.61 -5.74
C ASP A 300 -45.36 -28.30 -5.03
N ILE A 301 -46.48 -28.21 -4.28
CA ILE A 301 -46.79 -27.04 -3.45
C ILE A 301 -45.71 -26.86 -2.38
N ALA A 302 -45.32 -27.93 -1.70
CA ALA A 302 -44.30 -27.88 -0.68
C ALA A 302 -42.93 -27.48 -1.25
N ALA A 303 -42.58 -28.03 -2.41
CA ALA A 303 -41.33 -27.72 -3.10
C ALA A 303 -41.29 -26.25 -3.60
N ALA A 304 -42.36 -25.78 -4.24
CA ALA A 304 -42.48 -24.38 -4.67
C ALA A 304 -42.44 -23.42 -3.47
N GLY A 305 -43.08 -23.82 -2.36
CA GLY A 305 -43.01 -23.08 -1.09
C GLY A 305 -41.58 -22.98 -0.52
N ALA A 306 -40.89 -24.11 -0.43
CA ALA A 306 -39.52 -24.14 0.08
C ALA A 306 -38.57 -23.30 -0.78
N ILE A 307 -38.65 -23.41 -2.12
CA ILE A 307 -37.87 -22.61 -3.06
C ILE A 307 -38.17 -21.11 -2.91
N SER A 308 -39.45 -20.74 -2.89
CA SER A 308 -39.84 -19.33 -2.83
C SER A 308 -39.40 -18.66 -1.55
N ILE A 309 -39.54 -19.32 -0.40
CA ILE A 309 -39.07 -18.81 0.89
C ILE A 309 -37.53 -18.69 0.87
N ARG A 310 -36.82 -19.66 0.31
CA ARG A 310 -35.38 -19.64 0.20
C ARG A 310 -34.88 -18.48 -0.66
N ILE A 311 -35.45 -18.28 -1.85
CA ILE A 311 -35.09 -17.16 -2.73
C ILE A 311 -35.44 -15.82 -2.06
N ALA A 312 -36.58 -15.71 -1.39
CA ALA A 312 -36.98 -14.51 -0.67
C ALA A 312 -35.95 -14.15 0.45
N GLN A 313 -35.49 -15.12 1.22
CA GLN A 313 -34.47 -14.93 2.23
C GLN A 313 -33.12 -14.53 1.62
N MET A 314 -32.73 -15.17 0.52
CA MET A 314 -31.50 -14.90 -0.21
C MET A 314 -31.49 -13.49 -0.82
N THR A 315 -32.62 -12.93 -1.20
CA THR A 315 -32.77 -11.63 -1.88
C THR A 315 -32.12 -10.50 -1.08
N GLY A 316 -32.35 -10.44 0.24
CA GLY A 316 -31.78 -9.42 1.11
C GLY A 316 -30.25 -9.50 1.20
N TRP A 317 -29.73 -10.70 1.36
CA TRP A 317 -28.30 -10.97 1.46
C TRP A 317 -27.58 -10.70 0.13
N VAL A 318 -28.08 -11.20 -1.00
CA VAL A 318 -27.51 -10.94 -2.34
C VAL A 318 -27.47 -9.44 -2.65
N SER A 319 -28.55 -8.70 -2.34
CA SER A 319 -28.58 -7.25 -2.57
C SER A 319 -27.54 -6.50 -1.74
N PHE A 320 -27.35 -6.91 -0.48
CA PHE A 320 -26.31 -6.34 0.38
C PHE A 320 -24.91 -6.62 -0.18
N THR A 321 -24.65 -7.85 -0.60
CA THR A 321 -23.38 -8.25 -1.20
C THR A 321 -23.09 -7.51 -2.50
N LEU A 322 -24.09 -7.33 -3.37
CA LEU A 322 -23.89 -6.51 -4.57
C LEU A 322 -23.49 -5.07 -4.24
N MET A 323 -24.07 -4.46 -3.19
CA MET A 323 -23.65 -3.14 -2.73
C MET A 323 -22.21 -3.15 -2.24
N GLN A 324 -21.77 -4.19 -1.53
CA GLN A 324 -20.37 -4.32 -1.07
C GLN A 324 -19.40 -4.50 -2.25
N ILE A 325 -19.75 -5.33 -3.22
CA ILE A 325 -18.96 -5.49 -4.45
C ILE A 325 -18.79 -4.13 -5.16
N TYR A 326 -19.87 -3.35 -5.32
CA TYR A 326 -19.77 -2.01 -5.92
C TYR A 326 -18.91 -1.05 -5.11
N ALA A 327 -19.02 -1.08 -3.78
CA ALA A 327 -18.18 -0.25 -2.91
C ALA A 327 -16.71 -0.64 -3.01
N ASN A 328 -16.41 -1.93 -2.96
CA ASN A 328 -15.04 -2.45 -3.08
C ASN A 328 -14.44 -2.19 -4.47
N VAL A 329 -15.23 -2.31 -5.54
CA VAL A 329 -14.78 -1.92 -6.89
C VAL A 329 -14.40 -0.43 -6.94
N GLY A 330 -15.17 0.44 -6.29
CA GLY A 330 -14.82 1.87 -6.16
C GLY A 330 -13.52 2.09 -5.39
N GLU A 331 -13.25 1.31 -4.34
CA GLU A 331 -11.96 1.36 -3.62
C GLU A 331 -10.79 0.87 -4.49
N VAL A 332 -11.00 -0.15 -5.31
CA VAL A 332 -10.00 -0.63 -6.27
C VAL A 332 -9.69 0.45 -7.32
N GLU A 333 -10.71 1.10 -7.90
CA GLU A 333 -10.52 2.20 -8.86
C GLU A 333 -9.73 3.37 -8.26
N ASP A 334 -10.03 3.74 -7.03
CA ASP A 334 -9.32 4.80 -6.31
C ASP A 334 -7.87 4.40 -5.98
N GLY A 335 -7.66 3.15 -5.59
CA GLY A 335 -6.32 2.57 -5.40
C GLY A 335 -5.50 2.54 -6.68
N MET A 336 -6.09 2.14 -7.81
CA MET A 336 -5.44 2.13 -9.11
C MET A 336 -4.94 3.52 -9.50
N ARG A 337 -5.75 4.58 -9.33
CA ARG A 337 -5.33 5.95 -9.65
C ARG A 337 -4.08 6.39 -8.90
N THR A 338 -3.91 5.91 -7.67
CA THR A 338 -2.76 6.25 -6.82
C THR A 338 -1.57 5.32 -7.07
N LEU A 339 -1.79 4.02 -7.29
CA LEU A 339 -0.75 2.99 -7.24
C LEU A 339 -0.30 2.49 -8.62
N SER A 340 -1.06 2.76 -9.71
CA SER A 340 -0.75 2.28 -11.05
C SER A 340 0.02 3.25 -11.96
N PRO A 341 0.41 4.49 -11.56
CA PRO A 341 1.21 5.32 -12.45
C PRO A 341 2.45 4.57 -12.95
N PRO A 342 2.82 4.76 -14.21
CA PRO A 342 4.03 4.16 -14.76
C PRO A 342 5.27 4.70 -14.05
N HIS A 343 6.32 3.88 -13.97
CA HIS A 343 7.61 4.34 -13.46
C HIS A 343 8.15 5.42 -14.41
N THR A 344 8.43 6.60 -13.87
CA THR A 344 8.99 7.73 -14.62
C THR A 344 10.49 7.62 -14.82
N LEU A 345 11.17 6.94 -13.88
CA LEU A 345 12.62 6.70 -13.92
C LEU A 345 12.86 5.19 -14.01
N ARG A 346 13.36 4.72 -15.14
CA ARG A 346 13.63 3.29 -15.39
C ARG A 346 15.07 3.11 -15.83
N ASP A 347 15.62 1.96 -15.48
CA ASP A 347 16.87 1.52 -16.10
C ASP A 347 16.57 1.07 -17.53
N ASP A 348 17.50 1.37 -18.44
CA ASP A 348 17.45 0.81 -19.78
C ASP A 348 17.57 -0.71 -19.70
N PRO A 349 16.82 -1.49 -20.48
CA PRO A 349 16.96 -2.95 -20.53
C PRO A 349 18.40 -3.42 -20.83
N GLU A 350 19.18 -2.60 -21.52
CA GLU A 350 20.59 -2.86 -21.87
C GLU A 350 21.57 -2.20 -20.88
N ALA A 351 21.07 -1.54 -19.80
CA ALA A 351 21.90 -0.87 -18.82
C ALA A 351 22.94 -1.81 -18.19
N GLY A 352 24.18 -1.38 -18.27
CA GLY A 352 25.33 -2.10 -17.67
C GLY A 352 25.39 -1.97 -16.15
N THR A 353 26.33 -2.68 -15.54
CA THR A 353 26.67 -2.51 -14.14
C THR A 353 27.94 -1.68 -14.01
N LEU A 354 27.94 -0.68 -13.13
CA LEU A 354 29.12 0.14 -12.86
C LEU A 354 30.21 -0.71 -12.18
N PRO A 355 31.43 -0.77 -12.72
CA PRO A 355 32.55 -1.48 -12.07
C PRO A 355 32.86 -0.93 -10.68
N ALA A 356 33.29 -1.81 -9.77
CA ALA A 356 33.68 -1.42 -8.42
C ALA A 356 34.94 -0.53 -8.45
N GLY A 357 35.01 0.45 -7.54
CA GLY A 357 36.19 1.30 -7.36
C GLY A 357 36.21 2.58 -8.22
N SER A 358 35.17 2.89 -8.95
CA SER A 358 35.06 4.11 -9.76
C SER A 358 34.88 5.35 -8.87
N GLY A 359 35.95 6.04 -8.58
CA GLY A 359 35.92 7.28 -7.77
C GLY A 359 35.83 8.58 -8.59
N HIS A 360 35.94 8.52 -9.93
CA HIS A 360 35.84 9.69 -10.79
C HIS A 360 34.39 10.09 -11.04
N VAL A 361 34.06 11.38 -10.89
CA VAL A 361 32.73 11.95 -11.14
C VAL A 361 32.85 13.15 -12.07
N ALA A 362 32.09 13.21 -13.14
CA ALA A 362 32.04 14.36 -14.04
C ALA A 362 30.58 14.79 -14.31
N PHE A 363 30.34 16.07 -14.15
CA PHE A 363 29.14 16.77 -14.63
C PHE A 363 29.53 17.54 -15.87
N ASP A 364 28.92 17.23 -17.03
CA ASP A 364 29.21 17.84 -18.32
C ASP A 364 28.01 18.66 -18.78
N ASP A 365 28.08 19.97 -18.61
CA ASP A 365 27.05 20.96 -19.02
C ASP A 365 25.64 20.62 -18.52
N VAL A 366 25.53 20.19 -17.26
CA VAL A 366 24.30 19.65 -16.70
C VAL A 366 23.26 20.73 -16.46
N THR A 367 22.05 20.51 -16.97
CA THR A 367 20.88 21.37 -16.78
C THR A 367 19.70 20.54 -16.27
N PHE A 368 18.99 21.07 -15.28
CA PHE A 368 17.80 20.45 -14.69
C PHE A 368 16.92 21.48 -13.99
N SER A 369 15.59 21.31 -14.11
CA SER A 369 14.57 22.13 -13.47
C SER A 369 13.46 21.26 -12.84
N TYR A 370 12.92 21.65 -11.68
CA TYR A 370 11.79 20.96 -11.07
C TYR A 370 10.42 21.27 -11.70
N GLY A 371 10.40 21.87 -12.91
CA GLY A 371 9.17 22.06 -13.71
C GLY A 371 8.21 23.16 -13.21
N ARG A 372 8.56 23.92 -12.14
CA ARG A 372 7.72 24.96 -11.54
C ARG A 372 8.34 26.36 -11.60
N GLY A 373 9.31 26.58 -12.47
CA GLY A 373 9.94 27.90 -12.67
C GLY A 373 10.81 28.42 -11.51
N ALA A 374 11.01 27.63 -10.46
CA ALA A 374 11.85 27.99 -9.33
C ALA A 374 12.71 26.78 -8.90
N GLY A 375 14.04 26.97 -8.93
CA GLY A 375 15.02 25.98 -8.49
C GLY A 375 15.48 25.02 -9.58
N GLY A 376 16.74 24.66 -9.55
CA GLY A 376 17.38 23.79 -10.51
C GLY A 376 18.86 24.12 -10.68
N ILE A 377 19.48 23.63 -11.73
CA ILE A 377 20.85 23.95 -12.14
C ILE A 377 20.90 24.22 -13.63
N ALA A 378 21.79 25.09 -14.07
CA ALA A 378 21.94 25.50 -15.45
C ALA A 378 23.40 25.50 -15.88
N ASN A 379 23.72 24.65 -16.88
CA ASN A 379 25.04 24.55 -17.48
C ASN A 379 26.17 24.34 -16.45
N VAL A 380 25.97 23.38 -15.54
CA VAL A 380 26.98 23.06 -14.51
C VAL A 380 27.97 22.04 -15.06
N SER A 381 29.25 22.43 -15.09
CA SER A 381 30.37 21.55 -15.42
C SER A 381 31.27 21.45 -14.21
N LEU A 382 31.47 20.24 -13.69
CA LEU A 382 32.28 19.98 -12.50
C LEU A 382 32.87 18.57 -12.58
N THR A 383 34.17 18.44 -12.39
CA THR A 383 34.84 17.13 -12.34
C THR A 383 35.43 16.93 -10.93
N LEU A 384 35.26 15.75 -10.38
CA LEU A 384 35.93 15.31 -9.15
C LEU A 384 36.89 14.19 -9.51
N GLU A 385 38.18 14.40 -9.20
CA GLU A 385 39.20 13.38 -9.39
C GLU A 385 39.12 12.31 -8.29
N PRO A 386 39.56 11.07 -8.56
CA PRO A 386 39.59 10.02 -7.55
C PRO A 386 40.38 10.44 -6.30
N GLY A 387 39.72 10.38 -5.13
CA GLY A 387 40.32 10.78 -3.85
C GLY A 387 40.25 12.27 -3.53
N GLU A 388 39.72 13.11 -4.46
CA GLU A 388 39.58 14.56 -4.24
C GLU A 388 38.38 14.85 -3.31
N LYS A 389 38.55 15.84 -2.45
CA LYS A 389 37.55 16.34 -1.51
C LYS A 389 37.06 17.72 -1.95
N VAL A 390 35.82 17.80 -2.45
CA VAL A 390 35.23 19.03 -2.97
C VAL A 390 34.06 19.50 -2.08
N ALA A 391 34.11 20.77 -1.65
CA ALA A 391 33.02 21.41 -0.95
C ALA A 391 32.10 22.16 -1.92
N LEU A 392 30.79 21.96 -1.82
CA LEU A 392 29.77 22.79 -2.45
C LEU A 392 29.23 23.82 -1.46
N ILE A 393 29.34 25.08 -1.80
CA ILE A 393 28.87 26.22 -0.98
C ILE A 393 27.90 27.06 -1.78
N GLY A 394 26.97 27.73 -1.12
CA GLY A 394 26.01 28.63 -1.73
C GLY A 394 24.78 28.86 -0.85
N ALA A 395 23.98 29.85 -1.19
CA ALA A 395 22.73 30.14 -0.49
C ALA A 395 21.76 28.95 -0.52
N SER A 396 20.74 28.98 0.35
CA SER A 396 19.62 28.04 0.25
C SER A 396 18.95 28.22 -1.12
N GLY A 397 18.65 27.10 -1.79
CA GLY A 397 18.08 27.14 -3.15
C GLY A 397 19.10 27.31 -4.28
N ALA A 398 20.40 27.42 -4.02
CA ALA A 398 21.43 27.59 -5.04
C ALA A 398 21.66 26.35 -5.95
N GLY A 399 21.02 25.21 -5.68
CA GLY A 399 21.12 24.00 -6.51
C GLY A 399 22.04 22.90 -5.93
N LYS A 400 22.59 23.05 -4.72
CA LYS A 400 23.53 22.07 -4.10
C LYS A 400 22.91 20.67 -3.96
N SER A 401 21.76 20.57 -3.31
CA SER A 401 21.05 19.29 -3.14
C SER A 401 20.53 18.72 -4.45
N THR A 402 20.26 19.58 -5.45
CA THR A 402 19.90 19.16 -6.80
C THR A 402 21.05 18.42 -7.48
N LEU A 403 22.28 18.92 -7.40
CA LEU A 403 23.46 18.24 -7.93
C LEU A 403 23.64 16.84 -7.32
N VAL A 404 23.47 16.73 -6.01
CA VAL A 404 23.55 15.44 -5.30
C VAL A 404 22.44 14.49 -5.74
N SER A 405 21.21 14.99 -5.87
CA SER A 405 20.06 14.19 -6.32
C SER A 405 20.24 13.65 -7.74
N LEU A 406 20.83 14.45 -8.62
CA LEU A 406 21.16 14.05 -10.00
C LEU A 406 22.31 13.04 -10.04
N LEU A 407 23.35 13.22 -9.21
CA LEU A 407 24.45 12.25 -9.08
C LEU A 407 23.95 10.87 -8.64
N LEU A 408 22.98 10.83 -7.72
CA LEU A 408 22.32 9.60 -7.27
C LEU A 408 21.29 9.07 -8.27
N ARG A 409 21.09 9.76 -9.39
CA ARG A 409 20.03 9.47 -10.36
C ARG A 409 18.70 9.28 -9.68
N LEU A 410 18.30 10.25 -8.82
CA LEU A 410 16.93 10.37 -8.30
C LEU A 410 16.03 11.09 -9.30
N TYR A 411 16.64 11.81 -10.23
CA TYR A 411 16.07 12.50 -11.40
C TYR A 411 17.02 12.32 -12.58
N ASP A 412 16.51 12.31 -13.80
CA ASP A 412 17.33 12.40 -15.00
C ASP A 412 17.57 13.86 -15.39
N THR A 413 18.70 14.17 -16.02
CA THR A 413 19.06 15.51 -16.49
C THR A 413 18.23 15.91 -17.70
N GLU A 414 17.86 17.21 -17.81
CA GLU A 414 17.20 17.77 -19.01
C GLU A 414 18.22 18.08 -20.11
N GLY A 415 19.44 18.38 -19.74
CA GLY A 415 20.57 18.63 -20.65
C GLY A 415 21.89 18.20 -20.04
N GLY A 416 22.87 17.93 -20.88
CA GLY A 416 24.18 17.48 -20.46
C GLY A 416 24.21 16.01 -20.03
N ALA A 417 25.29 15.62 -19.35
CA ALA A 417 25.51 14.26 -18.87
C ALA A 417 26.23 14.24 -17.52
N ILE A 418 25.93 13.23 -16.71
CA ILE A 418 26.69 12.94 -15.48
C ILE A 418 27.38 11.60 -15.69
N ARG A 419 28.68 11.57 -15.45
CA ARG A 419 29.48 10.34 -15.59
C ARG A 419 30.12 9.95 -14.28
N VAL A 420 30.09 8.65 -13.99
CA VAL A 420 30.78 8.05 -12.85
C VAL A 420 31.67 6.94 -13.40
N GLY A 421 32.98 7.02 -13.09
CA GLY A 421 33.95 6.09 -13.67
C GLY A 421 34.00 6.07 -15.18
N GLY A 422 33.68 7.21 -15.84
CA GLY A 422 33.59 7.36 -17.30
C GLY A 422 32.28 6.91 -17.93
N HIS A 423 31.37 6.28 -17.21
CA HIS A 423 30.07 5.82 -17.69
C HIS A 423 28.97 6.85 -17.41
N ASP A 424 28.12 7.14 -18.38
CA ASP A 424 26.92 7.96 -18.16
C ASP A 424 26.00 7.24 -17.16
N VAL A 425 25.48 7.98 -16.19
CA VAL A 425 24.59 7.40 -15.14
C VAL A 425 23.29 6.84 -15.72
N ARG A 426 22.92 7.23 -16.96
CA ARG A 426 21.73 6.73 -17.67
C ARG A 426 21.94 5.36 -18.31
N ASP A 427 23.20 5.01 -18.63
CA ASP A 427 23.57 3.76 -19.29
C ASP A 427 23.89 2.63 -18.31
N ILE A 428 23.83 2.91 -17.03
CA ILE A 428 24.09 1.95 -15.93
C ILE A 428 22.85 1.79 -15.04
N THR A 429 22.75 0.63 -14.38
CA THR A 429 21.63 0.40 -13.45
C THR A 429 21.74 1.31 -12.23
N GLN A 430 20.62 1.90 -11.79
CA GLN A 430 20.53 2.76 -10.61
C GLN A 430 21.12 2.08 -9.35
N GLU A 431 20.90 0.77 -9.24
CA GLU A 431 21.40 0.00 -8.10
C GLU A 431 22.94 -0.07 -8.12
N SER A 432 23.55 -0.34 -9.26
CA SER A 432 25.02 -0.40 -9.39
C SER A 432 25.67 0.96 -9.13
N LEU A 433 25.07 2.05 -9.63
CA LEU A 433 25.48 3.42 -9.36
C LEU A 433 25.43 3.73 -7.86
N ARG A 434 24.27 3.52 -7.24
CA ARG A 434 24.05 3.85 -5.82
C ARG A 434 24.87 2.98 -4.86
N ARG A 435 25.31 1.81 -5.28
CA ARG A 435 26.28 0.99 -4.51
C ARG A 435 27.64 1.67 -4.40
N GLN A 436 28.08 2.42 -5.42
CA GLN A 436 29.37 3.13 -5.43
C GLN A 436 29.35 4.48 -4.69
N ILE A 437 28.18 4.92 -4.19
CA ILE A 437 28.01 6.21 -3.55
C ILE A 437 27.51 6.00 -2.11
N GLY A 438 28.31 6.38 -1.11
CA GLY A 438 27.90 6.50 0.29
C GLY A 438 27.29 7.89 0.51
N MET A 439 26.21 7.99 1.29
CA MET A 439 25.60 9.29 1.60
C MET A 439 25.31 9.42 3.09
N VAL A 440 25.65 10.59 3.65
CA VAL A 440 25.21 11.05 4.96
C VAL A 440 24.33 12.28 4.76
N THR A 441 23.04 12.16 5.07
CA THR A 441 22.04 13.22 4.87
C THR A 441 21.96 14.15 6.08
N GLN A 442 21.51 15.39 5.85
CA GLN A 442 21.24 16.38 6.90
C GLN A 442 20.24 15.85 7.92
N GLU A 443 19.09 15.36 7.46
CA GLU A 443 18.13 14.65 8.29
C GLU A 443 18.44 13.14 8.26
N THR A 444 18.94 12.63 9.38
CA THR A 444 19.27 11.21 9.51
C THR A 444 18.04 10.38 9.78
N ALA A 445 17.46 9.80 8.72
CA ALA A 445 16.34 8.88 8.84
C ALA A 445 16.76 7.55 9.50
N MET A 446 16.02 7.15 10.55
CA MET A 446 16.19 5.86 11.23
C MET A 446 14.96 4.99 11.00
N PHE A 447 15.20 3.72 10.68
CA PHE A 447 14.14 2.74 10.64
C PHE A 447 13.68 2.38 12.06
N ASN A 448 12.41 2.08 12.24
CA ASN A 448 11.89 1.54 13.50
C ASN A 448 12.32 0.06 13.66
N ARG A 449 13.61 -0.14 13.85
CA ARG A 449 14.31 -1.43 13.97
C ARG A 449 15.42 -1.30 15.01
N SER A 450 16.14 -2.39 15.26
CA SER A 450 17.28 -2.39 16.16
C SER A 450 18.42 -1.49 15.66
N ALA A 451 19.33 -1.08 16.57
CA ALA A 451 20.54 -0.37 16.21
C ALA A 451 21.39 -1.19 15.22
N ARG A 452 21.47 -2.51 15.44
CA ARG A 452 22.12 -3.49 14.55
C ARG A 452 21.59 -3.38 13.11
N GLU A 453 20.29 -3.51 12.92
CA GLU A 453 19.66 -3.47 11.60
C GLU A 453 19.80 -2.11 10.93
N ASN A 454 19.78 -1.02 11.71
CA ASN A 454 20.03 0.32 11.19
C ASN A 454 21.44 0.49 10.65
N ILE A 455 22.47 -0.05 11.29
CA ILE A 455 23.85 0.02 10.82
C ILE A 455 24.07 -0.94 9.65
N LEU A 456 23.59 -2.19 9.76
CA LEU A 456 23.71 -3.21 8.71
C LEU A 456 22.99 -2.81 7.42
N TYR A 457 22.09 -1.83 7.45
CA TYR A 457 21.45 -1.30 6.24
C TYR A 457 22.47 -0.77 5.21
N GLY A 458 23.64 -0.31 5.65
CA GLY A 458 24.75 0.07 4.77
C GLY A 458 25.31 -1.10 3.95
N ARG A 459 25.37 -2.30 4.55
CA ARG A 459 25.81 -3.57 3.92
C ARG A 459 25.17 -4.76 4.64
N PRO A 460 23.97 -5.21 4.19
CA PRO A 460 23.18 -6.22 4.91
C PRO A 460 23.88 -7.56 5.17
N GLY A 461 24.86 -7.93 4.33
CA GLY A 461 25.65 -9.17 4.49
C GLY A 461 26.94 -9.02 5.30
N ALA A 462 27.17 -7.87 5.96
CA ALA A 462 28.38 -7.65 6.74
C ALA A 462 28.39 -8.48 8.04
N SER A 463 29.59 -8.90 8.47
CA SER A 463 29.77 -9.60 9.74
C SER A 463 29.52 -8.68 10.94
N GLU A 464 29.20 -9.25 12.09
CA GLU A 464 29.02 -8.50 13.33
C GLU A 464 30.27 -7.72 13.71
N ALA A 465 31.43 -8.33 13.55
CA ALA A 465 32.71 -7.66 13.82
C ALA A 465 32.91 -6.42 12.92
N ALA A 466 32.58 -6.51 11.63
CA ALA A 466 32.64 -5.37 10.71
C ALA A 466 31.65 -4.26 11.09
N MET A 467 30.45 -4.63 11.53
CA MET A 467 29.43 -3.69 12.01
C MET A 467 29.89 -2.96 13.28
N ILE A 468 30.45 -3.68 14.26
CA ILE A 468 30.98 -3.09 15.50
C ILE A 468 32.17 -2.16 15.17
N ALA A 469 33.11 -2.58 14.34
CA ALA A 469 34.23 -1.75 13.91
C ALA A 469 33.77 -0.46 13.20
N ALA A 470 32.71 -0.53 12.39
CA ALA A 470 32.11 0.65 11.78
C ALA A 470 31.45 1.58 12.82
N ALA A 471 30.80 1.01 13.84
CA ALA A 471 30.23 1.78 14.93
C ALA A 471 31.30 2.44 15.83
N GLU A 472 32.43 1.77 16.07
CA GLU A 472 33.56 2.33 16.78
C GLU A 472 34.20 3.51 16.01
N LYS A 473 34.45 3.33 14.71
CA LYS A 473 34.97 4.41 13.84
C LYS A 473 34.02 5.62 13.78
N ALA A 474 32.73 5.39 13.94
CA ALA A 474 31.70 6.45 13.97
C ALA A 474 31.45 7.02 15.38
N GLU A 475 32.25 6.65 16.38
CA GLU A 475 32.08 7.03 17.80
C GLU A 475 30.65 6.67 18.32
N ALA A 476 30.03 5.60 17.77
CA ALA A 476 28.68 5.17 18.12
C ALA A 476 28.63 4.01 19.11
N HIS A 477 29.70 3.20 19.18
CA HIS A 477 29.72 1.96 19.96
C HIS A 477 29.40 2.18 21.44
N SER A 478 30.04 3.16 22.07
CA SER A 478 29.91 3.42 23.51
C SER A 478 28.50 3.72 23.95
N PHE A 479 27.78 4.62 23.25
CA PHE A 479 26.40 4.92 23.62
C PHE A 479 25.43 3.82 23.21
N ILE A 480 25.70 3.05 22.14
CA ILE A 480 24.86 1.92 21.73
C ILE A 480 24.81 0.86 22.83
N LEU A 481 25.94 0.58 23.49
CA LEU A 481 25.97 -0.38 24.62
C LEU A 481 25.07 0.03 25.78
N GLY A 482 24.80 1.32 25.96
CA GLY A 482 23.89 1.85 26.97
C GLY A 482 22.42 1.93 26.56
N LEU A 483 22.06 1.54 25.31
CA LEU A 483 20.67 1.59 24.87
C LEU A 483 19.84 0.48 25.50
N LYS A 484 18.61 0.84 25.90
CA LYS A 484 17.60 -0.10 26.36
C LYS A 484 16.22 0.37 25.87
N ASP A 485 15.47 -0.52 25.23
CA ASP A 485 14.13 -0.22 24.78
C ASP A 485 13.06 -0.65 25.80
N PHE A 486 11.80 -0.31 25.52
CA PHE A 486 10.66 -0.60 26.39
C PHE A 486 10.33 -2.11 26.51
N MET A 487 10.82 -2.95 25.58
CA MET A 487 10.71 -4.41 25.61
C MET A 487 11.84 -5.09 26.38
N GLY A 488 12.81 -4.30 26.90
CA GLY A 488 13.97 -4.81 27.63
C GLY A 488 15.11 -5.29 26.74
N ARG A 489 15.07 -5.06 25.40
CA ARG A 489 16.19 -5.36 24.51
C ARG A 489 17.29 -4.32 24.73
N GLU A 490 18.55 -4.75 24.72
CA GLU A 490 19.70 -3.93 25.11
C GLU A 490 20.72 -3.80 23.99
N ALA A 491 21.57 -2.79 24.08
CA ALA A 491 22.69 -2.52 23.20
C ALA A 491 22.30 -2.50 21.70
N TYR A 492 22.98 -3.26 20.88
CA TYR A 492 22.72 -3.33 19.42
C TYR A 492 21.34 -3.89 19.06
N ASP A 493 20.70 -4.64 19.94
CA ASP A 493 19.37 -5.22 19.69
C ASP A 493 18.22 -4.32 20.18
N ALA A 494 18.54 -3.21 20.87
CA ALA A 494 17.57 -2.20 21.25
C ALA A 494 16.96 -1.52 20.02
N HIS A 495 15.61 -1.44 19.94
CA HIS A 495 14.90 -0.74 18.87
C HIS A 495 14.96 0.78 19.08
N LEU A 496 15.25 1.49 17.99
CA LEU A 496 15.46 2.93 18.04
C LEU A 496 14.17 3.76 18.05
N GLY A 497 13.01 3.10 18.00
CA GLY A 497 11.70 3.73 17.90
C GLY A 497 11.45 4.37 16.53
N GLU A 498 10.25 4.93 16.34
CA GLU A 498 9.90 5.61 15.10
C GLU A 498 10.80 6.85 14.93
N ARG A 499 11.45 6.99 13.74
CA ARG A 499 12.39 8.07 13.41
C ARG A 499 13.56 8.25 14.40
N GLY A 500 13.88 7.22 15.19
CA GLY A 500 14.91 7.32 16.21
C GLY A 500 14.59 8.30 17.35
N VAL A 501 13.33 8.41 17.74
CA VAL A 501 12.84 9.39 18.74
C VAL A 501 13.58 9.29 20.09
N ARG A 502 14.15 8.13 20.43
CA ARG A 502 14.90 7.90 21.66
C ARG A 502 16.37 8.31 21.59
N LEU A 503 16.85 8.73 20.42
CA LEU A 503 18.21 9.16 20.21
C LEU A 503 18.30 10.68 20.14
N SER A 504 19.39 11.26 20.65
CA SER A 504 19.75 12.67 20.39
C SER A 504 20.09 12.87 18.91
N GLY A 505 20.14 14.11 18.44
CA GLY A 505 20.57 14.44 17.08
C GLY A 505 21.93 13.85 16.74
N GLY A 506 22.92 14.03 17.63
CA GLY A 506 24.28 13.51 17.47
C GLY A 506 24.36 11.97 17.49
N GLN A 507 23.53 11.31 18.29
CA GLN A 507 23.47 9.85 18.28
C GLN A 507 22.93 9.29 16.97
N ARG A 508 21.84 9.91 16.43
CA ARG A 508 21.32 9.54 15.10
C ARG A 508 22.38 9.72 14.01
N GLN A 509 23.10 10.83 14.05
CA GLN A 509 24.14 11.15 13.08
C GLN A 509 25.29 10.15 13.12
N ARG A 510 25.77 9.77 14.32
CA ARG A 510 26.82 8.76 14.46
C ARG A 510 26.39 7.38 13.96
N ILE A 511 25.11 6.99 14.12
CA ILE A 511 24.58 5.76 13.50
C ILE A 511 24.57 5.88 11.96
N ALA A 512 24.19 7.04 11.42
CA ALA A 512 24.24 7.27 9.97
C ALA A 512 25.67 7.24 9.41
N LEU A 513 26.65 7.77 10.17
CA LEU A 513 28.06 7.66 9.85
C LEU A 513 28.52 6.19 9.88
N ALA A 514 28.17 5.43 10.92
CA ALA A 514 28.46 3.99 10.98
C ALA A 514 27.90 3.23 9.77
N ARG A 515 26.71 3.58 9.32
CA ARG A 515 26.08 3.05 8.10
C ARG A 515 26.90 3.35 6.85
N ALA A 516 27.38 4.59 6.70
CA ALA A 516 28.20 5.02 5.57
C ALA A 516 29.61 4.38 5.59
N ILE A 517 30.23 4.25 6.78
CA ILE A 517 31.50 3.53 6.97
C ILE A 517 31.36 2.06 6.57
N LEU A 518 30.31 1.39 7.05
CA LEU A 518 30.06 -0.03 6.76
C LEU A 518 29.79 -0.29 5.28
N LYS A 519 29.15 0.66 4.59
CA LYS A 519 28.93 0.60 3.13
C LYS A 519 30.22 0.61 2.35
N ASP A 520 31.20 1.38 2.80
CA ASP A 520 32.55 1.50 2.25
C ASP A 520 32.60 1.80 0.74
N ALA A 521 31.78 2.75 0.32
CA ALA A 521 31.70 3.18 -1.08
C ALA A 521 32.86 4.10 -1.45
N PRO A 522 33.39 4.07 -2.70
CA PRO A 522 34.53 4.91 -3.16
C PRO A 522 34.16 6.40 -3.27
N ILE A 523 32.90 6.73 -3.49
CA ILE A 523 32.37 8.10 -3.53
C ILE A 523 31.56 8.35 -2.27
N LEU A 524 31.81 9.46 -1.59
CA LEU A 524 31.09 9.87 -0.39
C LEU A 524 30.41 11.23 -0.60
N VAL A 525 29.13 11.29 -0.38
CA VAL A 525 28.34 12.52 -0.36
C VAL A 525 27.99 12.87 1.07
N LEU A 526 28.32 14.09 1.49
CA LEU A 526 28.02 14.63 2.82
C LEU A 526 27.07 15.83 2.66
N ASP A 527 25.88 15.76 3.23
CA ASP A 527 24.92 16.86 3.23
C ASP A 527 24.77 17.38 4.66
N GLU A 528 25.38 18.52 4.96
CA GLU A 528 25.31 19.29 6.22
C GLU A 528 25.41 18.42 7.50
N ALA A 529 26.41 17.55 7.56
CA ALA A 529 26.53 16.48 8.55
C ALA A 529 26.75 16.94 10.02
N THR A 530 26.67 18.22 10.38
CA THR A 530 27.03 18.73 11.73
C THR A 530 26.11 19.81 12.31
N SER A 531 24.88 20.03 11.79
CA SER A 531 23.98 21.10 12.29
C SER A 531 23.39 20.77 13.68
N ALA A 532 23.36 21.77 14.60
CA ALA A 532 22.66 21.78 15.90
C ALA A 532 23.13 20.78 16.97
N LEU A 533 24.44 20.68 17.25
CA LEU A 533 25.03 19.77 18.24
C LEU A 533 25.83 20.53 19.32
N ASP A 534 25.96 19.92 20.51
CA ASP A 534 26.85 20.39 21.57
C ASP A 534 28.29 20.30 21.11
N SER A 535 29.16 21.23 21.52
CA SER A 535 30.54 21.38 21.04
C SER A 535 31.40 20.12 21.20
N GLU A 536 31.21 19.33 22.25
CA GLU A 536 31.94 18.08 22.48
C GLU A 536 31.52 16.97 21.52
N VAL A 537 30.19 16.84 21.29
CA VAL A 537 29.63 15.88 20.34
C VAL A 537 30.02 16.26 18.91
N GLU A 538 30.09 17.55 18.61
CA GLU A 538 30.54 18.07 17.32
C GLU A 538 31.99 17.66 17.02
N ALA A 539 32.91 17.79 17.98
CA ALA A 539 34.30 17.36 17.82
C ALA A 539 34.44 15.86 17.52
N GLN A 540 33.65 15.02 18.21
CA GLN A 540 33.63 13.57 17.96
C GLN A 540 33.11 13.25 16.54
N ILE A 541 32.06 13.93 16.09
CA ILE A 541 31.51 13.73 14.75
C ILE A 541 32.48 14.22 13.68
N GLN A 542 33.21 15.33 13.93
CA GLN A 542 34.21 15.83 12.99
C GLN A 542 35.34 14.81 12.80
N LEU A 543 35.88 14.23 13.90
CA LEU A 543 36.89 13.16 13.83
C LEU A 543 36.35 11.92 13.08
N ALA A 544 35.10 11.54 13.31
CA ALA A 544 34.48 10.44 12.59
C ALA A 544 34.33 10.75 11.08
N LEU A 545 33.97 11.98 10.71
CA LEU A 545 33.87 12.44 9.32
C LEU A 545 35.24 12.39 8.62
N GLU A 546 36.31 12.84 9.26
CA GLU A 546 37.68 12.79 8.72
C GLU A 546 38.10 11.34 8.39
N ARG A 547 37.83 10.41 9.31
CA ARG A 547 38.11 8.97 9.10
C ARG A 547 37.29 8.38 7.94
N VAL A 548 36.04 8.81 7.79
CA VAL A 548 35.16 8.33 6.70
C VAL A 548 35.60 8.83 5.33
N MET A 549 36.18 10.04 5.28
CA MET A 549 36.67 10.68 4.04
C MET A 549 38.02 10.15 3.56
N GLU A 550 38.77 9.42 4.39
CA GLU A 550 40.09 8.91 4.01
C GLU A 550 40.01 8.00 2.77
N GLY A 551 40.82 8.32 1.75
CA GLY A 551 40.94 7.54 0.52
C GLY A 551 39.72 7.55 -0.38
N LYS A 552 38.72 8.40 -0.14
CA LYS A 552 37.47 8.49 -0.90
C LYS A 552 37.37 9.79 -1.69
N THR A 553 36.66 9.76 -2.80
CA THR A 553 36.21 10.96 -3.50
C THR A 553 35.02 11.54 -2.75
N VAL A 554 35.14 12.80 -2.31
CA VAL A 554 34.14 13.41 -1.43
C VAL A 554 33.46 14.61 -2.10
N LEU A 555 32.15 14.64 -2.09
CA LEU A 555 31.34 15.80 -2.42
C LEU A 555 30.56 16.24 -1.17
N ALA A 556 30.99 17.34 -0.55
CA ALA A 556 30.40 17.83 0.70
C ALA A 556 29.61 19.12 0.47
N ILE A 557 28.31 19.10 0.78
CA ILE A 557 27.52 20.33 0.96
C ILE A 557 27.88 20.89 2.34
N ALA A 558 28.67 21.97 2.34
CA ALA A 558 29.26 22.51 3.55
C ALA A 558 28.58 23.82 3.96
N HIS A 559 28.12 23.84 5.21
CA HIS A 559 27.58 25.02 5.88
C HIS A 559 28.45 25.47 7.07
N ARG A 560 29.49 24.71 7.42
CA ARG A 560 30.40 25.04 8.54
C ARG A 560 31.83 25.21 8.08
N LEU A 561 32.48 26.21 8.68
CA LEU A 561 33.86 26.58 8.38
C LEU A 561 34.85 25.42 8.65
N SER A 562 34.63 24.63 9.71
CA SER A 562 35.47 23.47 10.06
C SER A 562 35.49 22.42 8.96
N THR A 563 34.38 22.14 8.33
CA THR A 563 34.29 21.18 7.22
C THR A 563 34.96 21.72 5.96
N ILE A 564 34.79 23.02 5.66
CA ILE A 564 35.34 23.67 4.47
C ILE A 564 36.88 23.74 4.50
N ALA A 565 37.47 23.95 5.68
CA ALA A 565 38.93 24.13 5.84
C ALA A 565 39.75 22.90 5.45
N HIS A 566 39.17 21.71 5.48
CA HIS A 566 39.81 20.42 5.17
C HIS A 566 39.56 19.92 3.74
N MET A 567 38.93 20.74 2.88
CA MET A 567 38.61 20.37 1.49
C MET A 567 39.72 20.83 0.54
N ASP A 568 40.01 19.97 -0.46
CA ASP A 568 41.04 20.27 -1.46
C ASP A 568 40.57 21.41 -2.39
N ARG A 569 39.27 21.44 -2.71
CA ARG A 569 38.68 22.42 -3.60
C ARG A 569 37.29 22.82 -3.11
N ILE A 570 36.93 24.07 -3.35
CA ILE A 570 35.66 24.68 -3.00
C ILE A 570 35.00 25.18 -4.27
N VAL A 571 33.74 24.86 -4.44
CA VAL A 571 32.88 25.31 -5.56
C VAL A 571 31.73 26.09 -4.99
N VAL A 572 31.54 27.31 -5.44
CA VAL A 572 30.47 28.19 -5.02
C VAL A 572 29.35 28.20 -6.08
N LEU A 573 28.17 27.82 -5.66
CA LEU A 573 26.95 27.83 -6.47
C LEU A 573 26.10 29.06 -6.14
N ASP A 574 25.66 29.75 -7.18
CA ASP A 574 24.65 30.83 -7.06
C ASP A 574 23.71 30.78 -8.25
N GLY A 575 22.38 30.86 -7.98
CA GLY A 575 21.36 30.80 -9.04
C GLY A 575 21.45 29.59 -9.96
N GLY A 576 21.87 28.43 -9.43
CA GLY A 576 22.01 27.18 -10.19
C GLY A 576 23.26 27.08 -11.06
N ARG A 577 24.26 27.97 -10.90
CA ARG A 577 25.50 28.01 -11.67
C ARG A 577 26.72 28.04 -10.77
N ILE A 578 27.84 27.52 -11.26
CA ILE A 578 29.14 27.68 -10.61
C ILE A 578 29.63 29.10 -10.88
N VAL A 579 29.86 29.89 -9.81
CA VAL A 579 30.32 31.29 -9.91
C VAL A 579 31.77 31.47 -9.44
N GLU A 580 32.24 30.63 -8.52
CA GLU A 580 33.62 30.65 -8.02
C GLU A 580 34.12 29.23 -7.80
N GLU A 581 35.43 29.02 -8.07
CA GLU A 581 36.07 27.73 -7.88
C GLU A 581 37.55 27.93 -7.51
N GLY A 582 37.99 27.22 -6.47
CA GLY A 582 39.38 27.31 -6.02
C GLY A 582 39.59 26.71 -4.63
N ASN A 583 40.79 26.85 -4.10
CA ASN A 583 41.05 26.50 -2.70
C ASN A 583 40.69 27.66 -1.76
N HIS A 584 40.64 27.37 -0.48
CA HIS A 584 40.29 28.33 0.57
C HIS A 584 41.05 29.66 0.48
N ARG A 585 42.39 29.60 0.36
CA ARG A 585 43.27 30.80 0.31
C ARG A 585 43.00 31.64 -0.94
N LYS A 586 42.88 31.02 -2.10
CA LYS A 586 42.59 31.68 -3.38
C LYS A 586 41.27 32.43 -3.34
N LEU A 587 40.20 31.76 -2.87
CA LEU A 587 38.87 32.34 -2.84
C LEU A 587 38.72 33.47 -1.80
N LEU A 588 39.41 33.39 -0.67
CA LEU A 588 39.47 34.50 0.29
C LEU A 588 40.17 35.72 -0.32
N ALA A 589 41.30 35.50 -1.01
CA ALA A 589 42.06 36.59 -1.64
C ALA A 589 41.28 37.28 -2.78
N GLN A 590 40.39 36.57 -3.45
CA GLN A 590 39.52 37.13 -4.49
C GLN A 590 38.44 38.08 -3.96
N GLY A 591 38.11 38.03 -2.66
CA GLY A 591 37.12 38.92 -2.04
C GLY A 591 35.70 38.73 -2.56
N GLY A 592 35.38 37.59 -3.21
CA GLY A 592 34.12 37.30 -3.88
C GLY A 592 33.01 36.84 -2.94
N LEU A 593 32.10 36.04 -3.45
CA LEU A 593 30.95 35.52 -2.73
C LEU A 593 31.36 34.58 -1.59
N TYR A 594 32.39 33.73 -1.83
CA TYR A 594 33.00 32.89 -0.80
C TYR A 594 33.52 33.69 0.40
N ALA A 595 34.29 34.71 0.13
CA ALA A 595 34.84 35.57 1.18
C ALA A 595 33.75 36.23 2.01
N ARG A 596 32.66 36.64 1.38
CA ARG A 596 31.46 37.19 2.08
C ARG A 596 30.77 36.15 2.96
N TYR A 597 30.63 34.90 2.52
CA TYR A 597 30.08 33.83 3.34
C TYR A 597 31.01 33.51 4.53
N TRP A 598 32.30 33.45 4.27
CA TRP A 598 33.31 33.22 5.30
C TRP A 598 33.29 34.30 6.38
N SER A 599 33.30 35.59 6.00
CA SER A 599 33.31 36.71 6.94
C SER A 599 32.04 36.77 7.80
N LYS A 600 30.89 36.43 7.24
CA LYS A 600 29.63 36.36 8.02
C LYS A 600 29.63 35.26 9.06
N GLN A 601 30.28 34.14 8.80
CA GLN A 601 30.33 33.02 9.75
C GLN A 601 31.49 33.18 10.77
N SER A 602 32.64 33.71 10.36
CA SER A 602 33.76 33.97 11.25
C SER A 602 33.59 35.23 12.12
N GLY A 603 32.91 36.25 11.63
CA GLY A 603 32.63 37.50 12.34
C GLY A 603 31.75 37.36 13.58
N GLY A 604 30.93 36.29 13.70
CA GLY A 604 30.19 35.97 14.92
C GLY A 604 31.06 35.44 16.07
N PHE A 605 32.31 35.02 15.79
CA PHE A 605 33.27 34.56 16.79
C PHE A 605 34.34 35.61 17.15
N ILE A 606 34.58 36.60 16.30
CA ILE A 606 35.64 37.61 16.50
C ILE A 606 35.12 38.91 17.16
N GLY A 607 33.80 39.12 17.18
CA GLY A 607 33.15 40.32 17.72
C GLY A 607 33.10 40.44 19.25
N LEU A 608 33.70 39.53 20.02
CA LEU A 608 33.75 39.59 21.49
C LEU A 608 35.11 39.96 22.09
N ASN A 609 36.15 40.14 21.28
CA ASN A 609 37.47 40.48 21.80
C ASN A 609 37.96 41.92 21.54
N ASP A 610 37.21 42.74 20.75
CA ASP A 610 37.60 44.13 20.48
C ASP A 610 36.79 45.19 21.28
N ALA A 611 36.07 44.77 22.34
CA ALA A 611 35.37 45.70 23.24
C ALA A 611 36.01 45.79 24.62
N ALA A 612 37.32 45.46 24.71
CA ALA A 612 38.10 45.64 25.94
C ALA A 612 39.49 46.21 25.62
N GLU A 613 39.55 47.46 25.09
CA GLU A 613 40.61 48.45 25.26
C GLU A 613 40.02 49.86 25.33
#